data_939beed5b5d5e081c34cf31801a8d2d6
#
_entry.id   939beed5b5d5e081c34cf31801a8d2d6
#
_cell.length_a   1.000
_cell.length_b   1.000
_cell.length_c   1.000
_cell.angle_alpha   90.00
_cell.angle_beta   90.00
_cell.angle_gamma   90.00
#
_symmetry.space_group_name_H-M   'P 1'
#
loop_
_entity.id
_entity.type
_entity.pdbx_description
1 polymer ?
#
loop_
_entity_poly.entity_id
_entity_poly.type
_entity_poly.pdbx_seq_one_letter_code
_entity_poly.pdbx_strand_id
1 'polypeptide(L)'
;MLMVKYIFLFFLCYLHVSPSLAAITIGTKNFNESYLLGEIMAQLLEVEGFEVERRFGLGGTLVCYEALLSGEIDIYVEYTGTLAQVILKHGNSTPEISDLNGILAAKGLRVLGSFGFNNTYAIAIKEALATKLKIDNISQLRGQPNLRMAFSLEFLNREDGWPGLMRKYNLSANPRGIEHGLAYQAIHEGKIDITDAYSTDGDLERYRLTVLSDDQGYFPQYLAVPFVRSGLPNLALKALSQLEGLIDDERMRALNSQTIIHGNTFSEVARTFLIEQGFAQSPSSINSMSSILDNTITHLKLTLIALVLGVLLGLPLGIIVFRSNMAARVMVYCAGLLQTIPSIALLALMIPLFGIGEVPAIIALFLYSILPILRNTITALVTIDPLLKRVAEAIGLTSAQQLRYVLLPMALPTILAGIKTAAIISIGTATLAAFIGAGGLGEPIVTGLALNDTDLILQGAIPAACLAICVELFF
;
A
#
# COMPACT_ATOMS: atom_id res chain seq x y z
N MET A 1 15.61 6.38 39.31
CA MET A 1 14.41 5.60 39.66
C MET A 1 13.12 6.39 39.65
N LEU A 2 13.11 7.71 39.96
CA LEU A 2 11.89 8.53 39.88
C LEU A 2 11.43 8.80 38.44
N MET A 3 12.34 9.05 37.49
CA MET A 3 12.04 9.36 36.09
C MET A 3 11.35 8.22 35.32
N VAL A 4 11.67 6.98 35.63
CA VAL A 4 11.04 5.79 35.02
C VAL A 4 9.59 5.61 35.50
N LYS A 5 9.27 6.00 36.75
CA LYS A 5 7.88 5.96 37.25
C LYS A 5 6.97 6.99 36.55
N TYR A 6 7.48 8.16 36.18
CA TYR A 6 6.68 9.18 35.50
C TYR A 6 6.46 8.87 34.02
N ILE A 7 7.42 8.19 33.36
CA ILE A 7 7.25 7.70 31.99
C ILE A 7 6.20 6.58 31.93
N PHE A 8 6.17 5.70 32.92
CA PHE A 8 5.17 4.62 33.01
C PHE A 8 3.77 5.16 33.34
N LEU A 9 3.68 6.20 34.21
CA LEU A 9 2.40 6.85 34.52
C LEU A 9 1.85 7.67 33.33
N PHE A 10 2.72 8.29 32.53
CA PHE A 10 2.33 9.02 31.32
C PHE A 10 1.77 8.06 30.24
N PHE A 11 2.30 6.85 30.15
CA PHE A 11 1.78 5.80 29.25
C PHE A 11 0.44 5.22 29.73
N LEU A 12 0.19 5.16 31.03
CA LEU A 12 -1.08 4.65 31.58
C LEU A 12 -2.24 5.66 31.46
N CYS A 13 -1.99 6.96 31.40
CA CYS A 13 -3.02 8.00 31.24
C CYS A 13 -3.56 8.12 29.81
N TYR A 14 -2.90 7.54 28.80
CA TYR A 14 -3.34 7.56 27.40
C TYR A 14 -4.32 6.42 27.03
N LEU A 15 -4.66 5.54 27.98
CA LEU A 15 -5.60 4.43 27.80
C LEU A 15 -7.03 4.72 28.27
N HIS A 16 -7.44 5.99 28.29
CA HIS A 16 -8.87 6.29 28.34
C HIS A 16 -9.43 6.28 26.91
N VAL A 17 -9.62 5.06 26.37
CA VAL A 17 -10.47 4.84 25.22
C VAL A 17 -11.91 5.02 25.69
N SER A 18 -12.50 6.16 25.40
CA SER A 18 -13.95 6.29 25.37
C SER A 18 -14.49 5.23 24.42
N PRO A 19 -15.62 4.57 24.67
CA PRO A 19 -16.26 3.71 23.69
C PRO A 19 -16.83 4.60 22.57
N SER A 20 -15.98 5.00 21.62
CA SER A 20 -16.41 5.41 20.30
C SER A 20 -17.04 4.18 19.65
N LEU A 21 -18.21 4.31 19.04
CA LEU A 21 -18.65 3.33 18.06
C LEU A 21 -17.43 3.14 17.14
N ALA A 22 -16.95 1.89 17.04
CA ALA A 22 -15.75 1.61 16.26
C ALA A 22 -15.96 2.18 14.85
N ALA A 23 -15.04 3.02 14.39
CA ALA A 23 -15.11 3.60 13.05
C ALA A 23 -15.18 2.47 12.02
N ILE A 24 -15.99 2.64 10.99
CA ILE A 24 -16.06 1.69 9.88
C ILE A 24 -14.85 1.95 8.97
N THR A 25 -14.01 0.96 8.79
CA THR A 25 -12.81 1.09 7.98
C THR A 25 -13.04 0.60 6.55
N ILE A 26 -12.88 1.50 5.58
CA ILE A 26 -13.00 1.19 4.14
C ILE A 26 -11.62 1.11 3.51
N GLY A 27 -11.33 -0.05 2.89
CA GLY A 27 -10.15 -0.25 2.09
C GLY A 27 -10.40 -0.06 0.60
N THR A 28 -9.33 0.14 -0.19
CA THR A 28 -9.40 0.12 -1.65
C THR A 28 -8.20 -0.61 -2.25
N LYS A 29 -8.39 -1.16 -3.45
CA LYS A 29 -7.29 -1.55 -4.31
C LYS A 29 -6.59 -0.29 -4.88
N ASN A 30 -5.42 -0.46 -5.48
CA ASN A 30 -4.59 0.63 -5.98
C ASN A 30 -4.87 0.99 -7.45
N PHE A 31 -6.12 1.27 -7.80
CA PHE A 31 -6.52 1.79 -9.13
C PHE A 31 -7.74 2.71 -9.01
N ASN A 32 -7.90 3.61 -9.99
CA ASN A 32 -8.83 4.75 -9.99
C ASN A 32 -10.25 4.41 -9.55
N GLU A 33 -10.88 3.43 -10.20
CA GLU A 33 -12.27 3.04 -9.92
C GLU A 33 -12.45 2.56 -8.48
N SER A 34 -11.47 1.82 -7.94
CA SER A 34 -11.52 1.35 -6.55
C SER A 34 -11.48 2.50 -5.54
N TYR A 35 -10.65 3.53 -5.80
CA TYR A 35 -10.62 4.75 -4.98
C TYR A 35 -11.95 5.48 -5.02
N LEU A 36 -12.50 5.67 -6.23
CA LEU A 36 -13.76 6.38 -6.40
C LEU A 36 -14.93 5.68 -5.73
N LEU A 37 -15.08 4.37 -5.92
CA LEU A 37 -16.13 3.58 -5.28
C LEU A 37 -15.94 3.50 -3.76
N GLY A 38 -14.71 3.42 -3.28
CA GLY A 38 -14.38 3.50 -1.87
C GLY A 38 -14.82 4.82 -1.28
N GLU A 39 -14.58 5.93 -1.97
CA GLU A 39 -14.98 7.26 -1.53
C GLU A 39 -16.50 7.48 -1.57
N ILE A 40 -17.20 6.93 -2.57
CA ILE A 40 -18.67 6.93 -2.63
C ILE A 40 -19.26 6.21 -1.40
N MET A 41 -18.74 5.02 -1.08
CA MET A 41 -19.20 4.28 0.11
C MET A 41 -18.88 5.00 1.41
N ALA A 42 -17.68 5.59 1.51
CA ALA A 42 -17.24 6.33 2.69
C ALA A 42 -18.15 7.53 2.97
N GLN A 43 -18.35 8.38 1.98
CA GLN A 43 -19.20 9.57 2.13
C GLN A 43 -20.67 9.22 2.36
N LEU A 44 -21.18 8.14 1.75
CA LEU A 44 -22.55 7.67 2.01
C LEU A 44 -22.70 7.27 3.49
N LEU A 45 -21.74 6.53 4.06
CA LEU A 45 -21.78 6.14 5.46
C LEU A 45 -21.61 7.34 6.41
N GLU A 46 -20.78 8.32 6.04
CA GLU A 46 -20.63 9.58 6.78
C GLU A 46 -21.95 10.39 6.82
N VAL A 47 -22.69 10.43 5.71
CA VAL A 47 -24.02 11.06 5.64
C VAL A 47 -25.02 10.35 6.57
N GLU A 48 -24.91 9.04 6.72
CA GLU A 48 -25.72 8.25 7.66
C GLU A 48 -25.23 8.33 9.12
N GLY A 49 -24.18 9.14 9.39
CA GLY A 49 -23.70 9.46 10.74
C GLY A 49 -22.66 8.47 11.29
N PHE A 50 -22.05 7.63 10.44
CA PHE A 50 -20.95 6.77 10.85
C PHE A 50 -19.62 7.53 10.81
N GLU A 51 -18.72 7.23 11.75
CA GLU A 51 -17.32 7.59 11.64
C GLU A 51 -16.64 6.60 10.67
N VAL A 52 -15.93 7.12 9.65
CA VAL A 52 -15.33 6.30 8.61
C VAL A 52 -13.82 6.55 8.53
N GLU A 53 -13.04 5.47 8.65
CA GLU A 53 -11.61 5.47 8.39
C GLU A 53 -11.33 5.01 6.96
N ARG A 54 -10.53 5.77 6.21
CA ARG A 54 -10.11 5.44 4.85
C ARG A 54 -8.73 4.79 4.85
N ARG A 55 -8.63 3.55 4.40
CA ARG A 55 -7.36 2.82 4.15
C ARG A 55 -7.25 2.49 2.68
N PHE A 56 -6.99 3.53 1.90
CA PHE A 56 -6.98 3.43 0.44
C PHE A 56 -5.62 2.99 -0.10
N GLY A 57 -5.63 2.35 -1.29
CA GLY A 57 -4.40 1.94 -1.97
C GLY A 57 -3.65 0.78 -1.31
N LEU A 58 -4.34 -0.13 -0.63
CA LEU A 58 -3.72 -1.26 0.08
C LEU A 58 -2.93 -2.20 -0.83
N GLY A 59 -3.24 -2.24 -2.13
CA GLY A 59 -2.61 -3.14 -3.09
C GLY A 59 -3.63 -3.88 -3.95
N GLY A 60 -3.26 -5.10 -4.39
CA GLY A 60 -4.14 -5.94 -5.21
C GLY A 60 -5.14 -6.77 -4.39
N THR A 61 -5.91 -7.60 -5.10
CA THR A 61 -6.98 -8.44 -4.56
C THR A 61 -6.62 -9.19 -3.28
N LEU A 62 -5.48 -9.88 -3.25
CA LEU A 62 -5.13 -10.71 -2.08
C LEU A 62 -4.83 -9.88 -0.84
N VAL A 63 -4.22 -8.70 -0.99
CA VAL A 63 -3.93 -7.82 0.15
C VAL A 63 -5.23 -7.28 0.75
N CYS A 64 -6.15 -6.78 -0.08
CA CYS A 64 -7.45 -6.31 0.39
C CYS A 64 -8.29 -7.43 1.01
N TYR A 65 -8.26 -8.63 0.43
CA TYR A 65 -8.97 -9.79 0.97
C TYR A 65 -8.44 -10.20 2.35
N GLU A 66 -7.12 -10.30 2.52
CA GLU A 66 -6.53 -10.62 3.83
C GLU A 66 -6.81 -9.53 4.88
N ALA A 67 -6.79 -8.26 4.46
CA ALA A 67 -7.17 -7.14 5.31
C ALA A 67 -8.63 -7.22 5.78
N LEU A 68 -9.55 -7.61 4.89
CA LEU A 68 -10.96 -7.81 5.23
C LEU A 68 -11.14 -9.02 6.15
N LEU A 69 -10.45 -10.11 5.87
CA LEU A 69 -10.53 -11.35 6.66
C LEU A 69 -9.96 -11.18 8.07
N SER A 70 -8.84 -10.45 8.22
CA SER A 70 -8.22 -10.15 9.51
C SER A 70 -8.99 -9.09 10.31
N GLY A 71 -9.88 -8.32 9.68
CA GLY A 71 -10.61 -7.24 10.30
C GLY A 71 -9.86 -5.91 10.38
N GLU A 72 -8.80 -5.76 9.60
CA GLU A 72 -8.08 -4.49 9.44
C GLU A 72 -8.89 -3.48 8.61
N ILE A 73 -9.76 -3.99 7.73
CA ILE A 73 -10.80 -3.22 7.05
C ILE A 73 -12.14 -3.93 7.22
N ASP A 74 -13.23 -3.19 7.09
CA ASP A 74 -14.59 -3.70 7.20
C ASP A 74 -15.27 -3.86 5.85
N ILE A 75 -14.84 -3.06 4.85
CA ILE A 75 -15.45 -2.96 3.53
C ILE A 75 -14.37 -2.68 2.49
N TYR A 76 -14.49 -3.28 1.31
CA TYR A 76 -13.87 -2.79 0.07
C TYR A 76 -14.71 -3.22 -1.14
N VAL A 77 -14.41 -2.66 -2.33
CA VAL A 77 -15.07 -3.09 -3.56
C VAL A 77 -14.31 -4.26 -4.18
N GLU A 78 -15.04 -5.32 -4.46
CA GLU A 78 -14.52 -6.48 -5.19
C GLU A 78 -15.41 -6.78 -6.41
N TYR A 79 -14.96 -7.66 -7.27
CA TYR A 79 -15.66 -8.05 -8.49
C TYR A 79 -16.02 -9.53 -8.45
N THR A 80 -17.24 -9.86 -8.91
CA THR A 80 -17.77 -11.25 -8.82
C THR A 80 -16.85 -12.27 -9.48
N GLY A 81 -16.27 -11.95 -10.65
CA GLY A 81 -15.32 -12.81 -11.33
C GLY A 81 -14.03 -13.02 -10.52
N THR A 82 -13.51 -11.96 -9.90
CA THR A 82 -12.33 -12.03 -9.02
C THR A 82 -12.61 -12.86 -7.76
N LEU A 83 -13.78 -12.69 -7.16
CA LEU A 83 -14.21 -13.53 -6.03
C LEU A 83 -14.20 -15.01 -6.41
N ALA A 84 -14.80 -15.34 -7.54
CA ALA A 84 -14.87 -16.72 -8.01
C ALA A 84 -13.51 -17.32 -8.37
N GLN A 85 -12.71 -16.59 -9.17
CA GLN A 85 -11.49 -17.12 -9.78
C GLN A 85 -10.28 -17.07 -8.84
N VAL A 86 -10.11 -15.98 -8.07
CA VAL A 86 -8.90 -15.73 -7.29
C VAL A 86 -9.10 -16.11 -5.82
N ILE A 87 -10.21 -15.67 -5.22
CA ILE A 87 -10.43 -15.85 -3.78
C ILE A 87 -10.99 -17.24 -3.47
N LEU A 88 -12.01 -17.66 -4.20
CA LEU A 88 -12.69 -18.93 -3.94
C LEU A 88 -12.16 -20.10 -4.78
N LYS A 89 -11.43 -19.81 -5.86
CA LYS A 89 -10.88 -20.79 -6.81
C LYS A 89 -11.96 -21.78 -7.32
N HIS A 90 -13.13 -21.24 -7.65
CA HIS A 90 -14.35 -22.02 -7.95
C HIS A 90 -14.50 -22.42 -9.44
N GLY A 91 -13.42 -22.38 -10.25
CA GLY A 91 -13.46 -22.73 -11.68
C GLY A 91 -14.04 -21.63 -12.57
N ASN A 92 -14.34 -21.95 -13.83
CA ASN A 92 -14.66 -20.97 -14.88
C ASN A 92 -16.12 -20.47 -14.89
N SER A 93 -16.96 -20.82 -13.92
CA SER A 93 -18.31 -20.30 -13.81
C SER A 93 -18.33 -19.05 -12.93
N THR A 94 -19.09 -18.03 -13.34
CA THR A 94 -19.39 -16.87 -12.48
C THR A 94 -20.62 -17.23 -11.66
N PRO A 95 -20.48 -17.58 -10.37
CA PRO A 95 -21.61 -17.92 -9.52
C PRO A 95 -22.47 -16.67 -9.26
N GLU A 96 -23.75 -16.87 -9.01
CA GLU A 96 -24.61 -15.78 -8.57
C GLU A 96 -24.19 -15.25 -7.19
N ILE A 97 -24.59 -14.02 -6.88
CA ILE A 97 -24.26 -13.38 -5.58
C ILE A 97 -24.76 -14.23 -4.40
N SER A 98 -25.90 -14.91 -4.55
CA SER A 98 -26.45 -15.83 -3.56
C SER A 98 -25.49 -16.99 -3.25
N ASP A 99 -24.89 -17.59 -4.29
CA ASP A 99 -23.97 -18.72 -4.17
C ASP A 99 -22.65 -18.29 -3.54
N LEU A 100 -22.14 -17.12 -3.98
CA LEU A 100 -20.95 -16.48 -3.36
C LEU A 100 -21.16 -16.28 -1.87
N ASN A 101 -22.31 -15.74 -1.47
CA ASN A 101 -22.63 -15.50 -0.06
C ASN A 101 -22.75 -16.80 0.75
N GLY A 102 -23.26 -17.87 0.16
CA GLY A 102 -23.30 -19.19 0.80
C GLY A 102 -21.91 -19.71 1.19
N ILE A 103 -20.89 -19.49 0.32
CA ILE A 103 -19.51 -19.90 0.57
C ILE A 103 -18.81 -18.93 1.54
N LEU A 104 -19.01 -17.62 1.39
CA LEU A 104 -18.35 -16.58 2.16
C LEU A 104 -18.83 -16.51 3.62
N ALA A 105 -20.08 -16.94 3.88
CA ALA A 105 -20.66 -16.94 5.23
C ALA A 105 -19.81 -17.71 6.26
N ALA A 106 -19.19 -18.83 5.85
CA ALA A 106 -18.30 -19.62 6.71
C ALA A 106 -17.04 -18.84 7.16
N LYS A 107 -16.69 -17.77 6.44
CA LYS A 107 -15.56 -16.89 6.75
C LYS A 107 -15.98 -15.58 7.43
N GLY A 108 -17.26 -15.43 7.77
CA GLY A 108 -17.81 -14.20 8.34
C GLY A 108 -17.82 -13.03 7.35
N LEU A 109 -17.85 -13.31 6.05
CA LEU A 109 -17.84 -12.33 4.96
C LEU A 109 -19.11 -12.46 4.10
N ARG A 110 -19.45 -11.39 3.40
CA ARG A 110 -20.53 -11.39 2.40
C ARG A 110 -20.35 -10.28 1.37
N VAL A 111 -20.95 -10.44 0.20
CA VAL A 111 -21.12 -9.39 -0.81
C VAL A 111 -22.55 -8.85 -0.77
N LEU A 112 -22.67 -7.54 -1.05
CA LEU A 112 -23.98 -6.90 -1.23
C LEU A 112 -24.39 -6.92 -2.72
N GLY A 113 -25.52 -6.28 -3.06
CA GLY A 113 -25.94 -6.13 -4.44
C GLY A 113 -24.91 -5.39 -5.30
N SER A 114 -24.86 -5.72 -6.58
CA SER A 114 -23.92 -5.05 -7.52
C SER A 114 -24.26 -3.58 -7.68
N PHE A 115 -23.24 -2.73 -7.83
CA PHE A 115 -23.41 -1.31 -8.21
C PHE A 115 -24.18 -1.16 -9.54
N GLY A 116 -24.10 -2.16 -10.47
CA GLY A 116 -24.84 -2.20 -11.72
C GLY A 116 -23.97 -2.27 -12.98
N PHE A 117 -22.65 -2.20 -12.87
CA PHE A 117 -21.72 -2.24 -14.00
C PHE A 117 -20.81 -3.47 -13.97
N ASN A 118 -20.27 -3.78 -15.16
CA ASN A 118 -19.34 -4.90 -15.37
C ASN A 118 -17.97 -4.35 -15.78
N ASN A 119 -16.99 -4.46 -14.87
CA ASN A 119 -15.62 -4.06 -15.15
C ASN A 119 -14.76 -5.28 -15.51
N THR A 120 -14.88 -5.73 -16.76
CA THR A 120 -14.12 -6.89 -17.24
C THR A 120 -12.71 -6.50 -17.67
N TYR A 121 -11.79 -7.47 -17.63
CA TYR A 121 -10.53 -7.33 -18.34
C TYR A 121 -10.76 -7.15 -19.83
N ALA A 122 -9.93 -6.36 -20.46
CA ALA A 122 -9.94 -6.08 -21.90
C ALA A 122 -8.50 -6.05 -22.43
N ILE A 123 -8.35 -6.25 -23.72
CA ILE A 123 -7.08 -6.03 -24.42
C ILE A 123 -7.19 -4.73 -25.22
N ALA A 124 -6.30 -3.79 -24.93
CA ALA A 124 -6.30 -2.46 -25.54
C ALA A 124 -5.13 -2.27 -26.50
N ILE A 125 -5.39 -1.57 -27.59
CA ILE A 125 -4.45 -1.20 -28.65
C ILE A 125 -4.70 0.25 -29.07
N LYS A 126 -3.68 0.98 -29.56
CA LYS A 126 -3.91 2.32 -30.15
C LYS A 126 -4.89 2.25 -31.29
N GLU A 127 -5.91 3.14 -31.29
CA GLU A 127 -6.91 3.26 -32.35
C GLU A 127 -6.29 3.37 -33.75
N ALA A 128 -5.26 4.23 -33.89
CA ALA A 128 -4.55 4.39 -35.16
C ALA A 128 -3.84 3.10 -35.62
N LEU A 129 -3.32 2.29 -34.69
CA LEU A 129 -2.65 1.03 -35.00
C LEU A 129 -3.68 -0.05 -35.30
N ALA A 130 -4.77 -0.14 -34.55
CA ALA A 130 -5.90 -1.05 -34.79
C ALA A 130 -6.47 -0.84 -36.21
N THR A 131 -6.74 0.41 -36.57
CA THR A 131 -7.23 0.79 -37.92
C THR A 131 -6.22 0.40 -39.02
N LYS A 132 -4.93 0.71 -38.83
CA LYS A 132 -3.87 0.39 -39.80
C LYS A 132 -3.73 -1.12 -40.03
N LEU A 133 -3.81 -1.92 -38.97
CA LEU A 133 -3.65 -3.38 -39.03
C LEU A 133 -4.98 -4.10 -39.26
N LYS A 134 -6.12 -3.39 -39.21
CA LYS A 134 -7.49 -3.93 -39.30
C LYS A 134 -7.75 -4.99 -38.23
N ILE A 135 -7.36 -4.66 -36.99
CA ILE A 135 -7.55 -5.52 -35.83
C ILE A 135 -8.67 -4.92 -34.98
N ASP A 136 -9.74 -5.67 -34.76
CA ASP A 136 -10.91 -5.30 -33.95
C ASP A 136 -11.29 -6.38 -32.92
N ASN A 137 -10.65 -7.57 -32.96
CA ASN A 137 -10.89 -8.63 -32.03
C ASN A 137 -9.59 -9.37 -31.61
N ILE A 138 -9.66 -10.09 -30.48
CA ILE A 138 -8.52 -10.75 -29.88
C ILE A 138 -7.97 -11.89 -30.76
N SER A 139 -8.84 -12.62 -31.49
CA SER A 139 -8.39 -13.71 -32.38
C SER A 139 -7.42 -13.24 -33.47
N GLN A 140 -7.53 -12.00 -33.92
CA GLN A 140 -6.65 -11.46 -34.96
C GLN A 140 -5.23 -11.18 -34.51
N LEU A 141 -4.96 -11.18 -33.21
CA LEU A 141 -3.61 -11.05 -32.66
C LEU A 141 -2.68 -12.23 -33.04
N ARG A 142 -3.25 -13.39 -33.39
CA ARG A 142 -2.46 -14.55 -33.85
C ARG A 142 -1.59 -14.24 -35.06
N GLY A 143 -2.07 -13.37 -35.94
CA GLY A 143 -1.35 -12.97 -37.14
C GLY A 143 -0.30 -11.87 -36.93
N GLN A 144 -0.05 -11.45 -35.70
CA GLN A 144 0.73 -10.24 -35.40
C GLN A 144 1.87 -10.48 -34.40
N PRO A 145 2.86 -11.35 -34.73
CA PRO A 145 3.90 -11.75 -33.78
C PRO A 145 4.87 -10.61 -33.42
N ASN A 146 4.88 -9.52 -34.18
CA ASN A 146 5.80 -8.39 -33.98
C ASN A 146 5.22 -7.28 -33.06
N LEU A 147 3.97 -7.42 -32.59
CA LEU A 147 3.39 -6.46 -31.68
C LEU A 147 4.04 -6.61 -30.30
N ARG A 148 4.49 -5.48 -29.76
CA ARG A 148 5.11 -5.40 -28.44
C ARG A 148 4.01 -5.36 -27.39
N MET A 149 3.87 -6.44 -26.65
CA MET A 149 2.86 -6.58 -25.60
C MET A 149 3.49 -6.37 -24.23
N ALA A 150 2.86 -5.55 -23.40
CA ALA A 150 3.16 -5.49 -21.98
C ALA A 150 1.85 -5.43 -21.21
N PHE A 151 1.76 -6.19 -20.14
CA PHE A 151 0.56 -6.36 -19.34
C PHE A 151 0.85 -6.10 -17.86
N SER A 152 -0.18 -5.77 -17.10
CA SER A 152 -0.07 -5.62 -15.66
C SER A 152 0.44 -6.91 -15.02
N LEU A 153 1.20 -6.78 -13.92
CA LEU A 153 1.75 -7.94 -13.22
C LEU A 153 0.64 -8.86 -12.70
N GLU A 154 -0.52 -8.30 -12.38
CA GLU A 154 -1.69 -9.07 -11.95
C GLU A 154 -2.24 -9.88 -13.13
N PHE A 155 -2.50 -9.26 -14.28
CA PHE A 155 -3.02 -9.93 -15.47
C PHE A 155 -2.08 -11.02 -16.00
N LEU A 156 -0.76 -10.80 -15.93
CA LEU A 156 0.24 -11.79 -16.33
C LEU A 156 0.24 -13.08 -15.50
N ASN A 157 -0.10 -12.99 -14.22
CA ASN A 157 0.05 -14.09 -13.28
C ASN A 157 -1.27 -14.78 -12.90
N ARG A 158 -2.42 -14.22 -13.28
CA ARG A 158 -3.74 -14.79 -12.99
C ARG A 158 -4.14 -15.79 -14.07
N GLU A 159 -4.81 -16.88 -13.69
CA GLU A 159 -5.36 -17.88 -14.63
C GLU A 159 -6.48 -17.31 -15.52
N ASP A 160 -7.25 -16.36 -15.02
CA ASP A 160 -8.28 -15.60 -15.75
C ASP A 160 -7.69 -14.39 -16.51
N GLY A 161 -6.37 -14.21 -16.47
CA GLY A 161 -5.59 -13.23 -17.21
C GLY A 161 -4.88 -13.83 -18.43
N TRP A 162 -3.62 -13.40 -18.64
CA TRP A 162 -2.83 -13.77 -19.83
C TRP A 162 -2.63 -15.29 -20.01
N PRO A 163 -2.29 -16.11 -19.00
CA PRO A 163 -2.06 -17.54 -19.18
C PRO A 163 -3.29 -18.25 -19.77
N GLY A 164 -4.48 -17.97 -19.28
CA GLY A 164 -5.71 -18.56 -19.80
C GLY A 164 -6.11 -17.98 -21.14
N LEU A 165 -6.01 -16.65 -21.34
CA LEU A 165 -6.29 -15.97 -22.60
C LEU A 165 -5.40 -16.53 -23.73
N MET A 166 -4.09 -16.66 -23.47
CA MET A 166 -3.12 -17.22 -24.43
C MET A 166 -3.50 -18.63 -24.87
N ARG A 167 -3.93 -19.49 -23.92
CA ARG A 167 -4.39 -20.85 -24.26
C ARG A 167 -5.68 -20.83 -25.06
N LYS A 168 -6.68 -20.04 -24.62
CA LYS A 168 -8.00 -19.99 -25.27
C LYS A 168 -7.90 -19.49 -26.70
N TYR A 169 -7.12 -18.43 -26.91
CA TYR A 169 -6.94 -17.79 -28.20
C TYR A 169 -5.79 -18.35 -29.03
N ASN A 170 -5.04 -19.34 -28.51
CA ASN A 170 -3.84 -19.92 -29.14
C ASN A 170 -2.86 -18.83 -29.61
N LEU A 171 -2.51 -17.93 -28.68
CA LEU A 171 -1.53 -16.86 -28.90
C LEU A 171 -0.13 -17.36 -28.54
N SER A 172 0.89 -16.88 -29.24
CA SER A 172 2.29 -17.24 -29.02
C SER A 172 3.16 -16.01 -28.76
N ALA A 173 2.74 -15.16 -27.83
CA ALA A 173 3.48 -13.97 -27.44
C ALA A 173 4.08 -14.13 -26.01
N ASN A 174 5.20 -13.45 -25.76
CA ASN A 174 5.82 -13.37 -24.46
C ASN A 174 5.82 -11.91 -23.96
N PRO A 175 4.71 -11.44 -23.38
CA PRO A 175 4.56 -10.05 -22.93
C PRO A 175 5.47 -9.74 -21.73
N ARG A 176 5.83 -8.46 -21.59
CA ARG A 176 6.55 -7.94 -20.41
C ARG A 176 5.58 -7.55 -19.31
N GLY A 177 6.04 -7.64 -18.05
CA GLY A 177 5.31 -7.08 -16.91
C GLY A 177 5.54 -5.58 -16.80
N ILE A 178 4.47 -4.83 -16.54
CA ILE A 178 4.49 -3.40 -16.28
C ILE A 178 3.47 -3.08 -15.18
N GLU A 179 3.64 -1.99 -14.46
CA GLU A 179 2.60 -1.48 -13.57
C GLU A 179 1.43 -0.94 -14.40
N HIS A 180 0.18 -1.20 -13.96
CA HIS A 180 -1.03 -0.94 -14.74
C HIS A 180 -1.14 0.52 -15.21
N GLY A 181 -1.00 1.49 -14.30
CA GLY A 181 -1.08 2.91 -14.65
C GLY A 181 0.01 3.38 -15.61
N LEU A 182 1.22 2.80 -15.53
CA LEU A 182 2.32 3.12 -16.44
C LEU A 182 2.14 2.50 -17.84
N ALA A 183 1.33 1.46 -18.00
CA ALA A 183 1.08 0.82 -19.27
C ALA A 183 0.41 1.77 -20.29
N TYR A 184 -0.52 2.60 -19.83
CA TYR A 184 -1.20 3.59 -20.66
C TYR A 184 -0.24 4.67 -21.19
N GLN A 185 0.67 5.13 -20.34
CA GLN A 185 1.72 6.06 -20.80
C GLN A 185 2.67 5.38 -21.79
N ALA A 186 3.11 4.16 -21.50
CA ALA A 186 4.02 3.41 -22.38
C ALA A 186 3.44 3.13 -23.76
N ILE A 187 2.12 2.82 -23.86
CA ILE A 187 1.43 2.66 -25.15
C ILE A 187 1.27 4.01 -25.87
N HIS A 188 0.99 5.09 -25.13
CA HIS A 188 0.92 6.44 -25.70
C HIS A 188 2.26 6.87 -26.32
N GLU A 189 3.36 6.65 -25.63
CA GLU A 189 4.72 6.95 -26.12
C GLU A 189 5.20 6.00 -27.22
N GLY A 190 4.43 4.97 -27.56
CA GLY A 190 4.81 3.99 -28.57
C GLY A 190 5.95 3.06 -28.13
N LYS A 191 6.13 2.84 -26.83
CA LYS A 191 7.08 1.86 -26.27
C LYS A 191 6.53 0.45 -26.36
N ILE A 192 5.20 0.31 -26.23
CA ILE A 192 4.45 -0.91 -26.39
C ILE A 192 3.29 -0.68 -27.38
N ASP A 193 2.68 -1.73 -27.90
CA ASP A 193 1.62 -1.68 -28.89
C ASP A 193 0.29 -2.17 -28.32
N ILE A 194 0.34 -3.09 -27.34
CA ILE A 194 -0.82 -3.74 -26.70
C ILE A 194 -0.60 -3.80 -25.18
N THR A 195 -1.69 -3.56 -24.45
CA THR A 195 -1.75 -3.73 -23.00
C THR A 195 -3.09 -4.34 -22.56
N ASP A 196 -3.16 -4.85 -21.31
CA ASP A 196 -4.44 -5.09 -20.65
C ASP A 196 -5.03 -3.78 -20.17
N ALA A 197 -6.34 -3.75 -20.08
CA ALA A 197 -7.13 -2.63 -19.60
C ALA A 197 -8.34 -3.16 -18.83
N TYR A 198 -9.02 -2.29 -18.10
CA TYR A 198 -10.36 -2.55 -17.62
C TYR A 198 -11.37 -1.84 -18.53
N SER A 199 -12.52 -2.49 -18.77
CA SER A 199 -13.53 -1.99 -19.73
C SER A 199 -14.14 -0.62 -19.35
N THR A 200 -14.01 -0.22 -18.09
CA THR A 200 -14.47 1.05 -17.52
C THR A 200 -13.36 2.07 -17.29
N ASP A 201 -12.11 1.79 -17.71
CA ASP A 201 -11.00 2.72 -17.54
C ASP A 201 -11.16 3.99 -18.35
N GLY A 202 -11.07 5.14 -17.69
CA GLY A 202 -11.12 6.46 -18.35
C GLY A 202 -9.85 6.76 -19.17
N ASP A 203 -8.73 6.09 -18.91
CA ASP A 203 -7.50 6.21 -19.68
C ASP A 203 -7.63 5.67 -21.12
N LEU A 204 -8.60 4.80 -21.38
CA LEU A 204 -8.93 4.36 -22.74
C LEU A 204 -9.29 5.55 -23.65
N GLU A 205 -10.11 6.47 -23.15
CA GLU A 205 -10.47 7.69 -23.85
C GLU A 205 -9.30 8.68 -23.90
N ARG A 206 -8.64 8.93 -22.77
CA ARG A 206 -7.51 9.85 -22.63
C ARG A 206 -6.40 9.57 -23.64
N TYR A 207 -6.05 8.31 -23.85
CA TYR A 207 -4.95 7.88 -24.71
C TYR A 207 -5.40 7.38 -26.08
N ARG A 208 -6.70 7.50 -26.42
CA ARG A 208 -7.31 7.03 -27.68
C ARG A 208 -6.98 5.57 -27.98
N LEU A 209 -7.35 4.73 -27.02
CA LEU A 209 -7.18 3.28 -27.14
C LEU A 209 -8.50 2.63 -27.55
N THR A 210 -8.39 1.60 -28.38
CA THR A 210 -9.51 0.73 -28.75
C THR A 210 -9.40 -0.58 -28.00
N VAL A 211 -10.51 -0.99 -27.39
CA VAL A 211 -10.63 -2.31 -26.76
C VAL A 211 -10.94 -3.32 -27.86
N LEU A 212 -10.16 -4.42 -27.91
CA LEU A 212 -10.40 -5.52 -28.82
C LEU A 212 -11.58 -6.37 -28.31
N SER A 213 -12.47 -6.75 -29.23
CA SER A 213 -13.62 -7.62 -28.90
C SER A 213 -13.15 -9.00 -28.45
N ASP A 214 -13.69 -9.49 -27.36
CA ASP A 214 -13.53 -10.86 -26.86
C ASP A 214 -14.44 -11.81 -27.66
N ASP A 215 -14.05 -12.11 -28.89
CA ASP A 215 -14.84 -12.86 -29.88
C ASP A 215 -15.01 -14.37 -29.56
N GLN A 216 -14.29 -14.89 -28.54
CA GLN A 216 -14.45 -16.25 -28.04
C GLN A 216 -15.05 -16.32 -26.63
N GLY A 217 -15.44 -15.19 -26.04
CA GLY A 217 -16.08 -15.11 -24.72
C GLY A 217 -15.20 -15.71 -23.62
N TYR A 218 -13.96 -15.25 -23.53
CA TYR A 218 -13.01 -15.72 -22.52
C TYR A 218 -13.22 -15.06 -21.15
N PHE A 219 -13.44 -13.76 -21.12
CA PHE A 219 -13.55 -13.01 -19.88
C PHE A 219 -14.93 -13.23 -19.23
N PRO A 220 -14.97 -13.67 -17.96
CA PRO A 220 -16.21 -13.77 -17.22
C PRO A 220 -16.77 -12.39 -16.87
N GLN A 221 -17.99 -12.37 -16.32
CA GLN A 221 -18.53 -11.14 -15.77
C GLN A 221 -17.81 -10.76 -14.46
N TYR A 222 -17.47 -9.47 -14.34
CA TYR A 222 -16.86 -8.87 -13.16
C TYR A 222 -17.78 -7.74 -12.65
N LEU A 223 -18.96 -8.11 -12.15
CA LEU A 223 -19.86 -7.14 -11.53
C LEU A 223 -19.23 -6.59 -10.25
N ALA A 224 -19.11 -5.25 -10.17
CA ALA A 224 -18.58 -4.59 -8.99
C ALA A 224 -19.58 -4.70 -7.83
N VAL A 225 -19.10 -5.14 -6.66
CA VAL A 225 -19.93 -5.38 -5.46
C VAL A 225 -19.22 -4.84 -4.21
N PRO A 226 -19.95 -4.28 -3.24
CA PRO A 226 -19.40 -4.04 -1.92
C PRO A 226 -19.12 -5.39 -1.24
N PHE A 227 -17.87 -5.64 -0.86
CA PHE A 227 -17.45 -6.84 -0.14
C PHE A 227 -17.20 -6.48 1.30
N VAL A 228 -17.96 -7.08 2.23
CA VAL A 228 -18.08 -6.60 3.61
C VAL A 228 -17.93 -7.73 4.62
N ARG A 229 -17.53 -7.40 5.84
CA ARG A 229 -17.61 -8.29 7.00
C ARG A 229 -19.06 -8.42 7.46
N SER A 230 -19.45 -9.62 7.89
CA SER A 230 -20.83 -9.89 8.34
C SER A 230 -21.22 -9.17 9.64
N GLY A 231 -20.23 -8.65 10.37
CA GLY A 231 -20.44 -7.94 11.66
C GLY A 231 -20.77 -6.46 11.53
N LEU A 232 -20.90 -5.91 10.31
CA LEU A 232 -21.27 -4.50 10.13
C LEU A 232 -22.68 -4.20 10.69
N PRO A 233 -22.89 -2.96 11.22
CA PRO A 233 -24.21 -2.52 11.67
C PRO A 233 -25.26 -2.62 10.56
N ASN A 234 -26.48 -3.05 10.90
CA ASN A 234 -27.57 -3.19 9.92
C ASN A 234 -27.89 -1.88 9.19
N LEU A 235 -27.73 -0.73 9.85
CA LEU A 235 -27.94 0.58 9.24
C LEU A 235 -26.88 0.84 8.13
N ALA A 236 -25.60 0.53 8.39
CA ALA A 236 -24.54 0.66 7.40
C ALA A 236 -24.78 -0.26 6.20
N LEU A 237 -25.19 -1.51 6.44
CA LEU A 237 -25.53 -2.44 5.37
C LEU A 237 -26.71 -1.96 4.53
N LYS A 238 -27.74 -1.38 5.17
CA LYS A 238 -28.90 -0.79 4.48
C LYS A 238 -28.48 0.42 3.63
N ALA A 239 -27.62 1.28 4.16
CA ALA A 239 -27.08 2.42 3.41
C ALA A 239 -26.33 1.96 2.16
N LEU A 240 -25.37 1.04 2.31
CA LEU A 240 -24.61 0.49 1.18
C LEU A 240 -25.49 -0.21 0.14
N SER A 241 -26.55 -0.90 0.56
CA SER A 241 -27.48 -1.54 -0.36
C SER A 241 -28.26 -0.55 -1.23
N GLN A 242 -28.33 0.73 -0.87
CA GLN A 242 -28.95 1.77 -1.70
C GLN A 242 -28.12 2.07 -2.97
N LEU A 243 -26.86 1.67 -3.01
CA LEU A 243 -26.00 1.84 -4.19
C LEU A 243 -26.24 0.77 -5.27
N GLU A 244 -27.07 -0.24 -4.99
CA GLU A 244 -27.36 -1.34 -5.91
C GLU A 244 -28.04 -0.81 -7.19
N GLY A 245 -27.45 -1.14 -8.35
CA GLY A 245 -27.97 -0.80 -9.67
C GLY A 245 -27.91 0.67 -10.08
N LEU A 246 -27.25 1.55 -9.27
CA LEU A 246 -27.21 2.99 -9.54
C LEU A 246 -26.14 3.42 -10.56
N ILE A 247 -25.17 2.56 -10.84
CA ILE A 247 -24.03 2.88 -11.71
C ILE A 247 -23.98 1.84 -12.81
N ASP A 248 -24.34 2.20 -14.04
CA ASP A 248 -24.11 1.35 -15.20
C ASP A 248 -22.70 1.58 -15.82
N ASP A 249 -22.34 0.81 -16.86
CA ASP A 249 -21.02 0.87 -17.49
C ASP A 249 -20.71 2.26 -18.05
N GLU A 250 -21.68 2.96 -18.62
CA GLU A 250 -21.53 4.30 -19.19
C GLU A 250 -21.31 5.32 -18.09
N ARG A 251 -22.10 5.23 -17.02
CA ARG A 251 -21.96 6.10 -15.85
C ARG A 251 -20.61 5.91 -15.16
N MET A 252 -20.14 4.66 -15.04
CA MET A 252 -18.84 4.40 -14.42
C MET A 252 -17.69 4.98 -15.26
N ARG A 253 -17.72 4.82 -16.59
CA ARG A 253 -16.74 5.48 -17.47
C ARG A 253 -16.77 7.00 -17.32
N ALA A 254 -17.95 7.61 -17.26
CA ALA A 254 -18.07 9.04 -17.05
C ALA A 254 -17.50 9.52 -15.71
N LEU A 255 -17.74 8.78 -14.65
CA LEU A 255 -17.19 9.07 -13.31
C LEU A 255 -15.66 8.91 -13.28
N ASN A 256 -15.11 7.86 -13.87
CA ASN A 256 -13.67 7.66 -14.01
C ASN A 256 -13.02 8.77 -14.85
N SER A 257 -13.65 9.19 -15.94
CA SER A 257 -13.16 10.29 -16.79
C SER A 257 -13.09 11.63 -16.05
N GLN A 258 -13.98 11.89 -15.09
CA GLN A 258 -13.94 13.11 -14.29
C GLN A 258 -12.66 13.21 -13.44
N THR A 259 -12.18 12.10 -12.93
CA THR A 259 -10.92 12.08 -12.17
C THR A 259 -9.70 12.12 -13.10
N ILE A 260 -9.70 11.31 -14.16
CA ILE A 260 -8.52 11.08 -15.01
C ILE A 260 -8.29 12.21 -16.03
N ILE A 261 -9.37 12.73 -16.64
CA ILE A 261 -9.29 13.73 -17.70
C ILE A 261 -9.47 15.15 -17.16
N HIS A 262 -10.42 15.35 -16.23
CA HIS A 262 -10.74 16.67 -15.72
C HIS A 262 -9.99 17.04 -14.44
N GLY A 263 -9.26 16.09 -13.83
CA GLY A 263 -8.42 16.32 -12.64
C GLY A 263 -9.22 16.57 -11.36
N ASN A 264 -10.49 16.21 -11.32
CA ASN A 264 -11.30 16.29 -10.11
C ASN A 264 -10.83 15.22 -9.10
N THR A 265 -10.85 15.54 -7.83
CA THR A 265 -10.51 14.55 -6.79
C THR A 265 -11.60 13.47 -6.68
N PHE A 266 -11.23 12.27 -6.24
CA PHE A 266 -12.21 11.20 -5.99
C PHE A 266 -13.32 11.63 -5.05
N SER A 267 -12.95 12.43 -4.03
CA SER A 267 -13.89 12.96 -3.05
C SER A 267 -14.90 13.92 -3.66
N GLU A 268 -14.48 14.80 -4.58
CA GLU A 268 -15.38 15.72 -5.28
C GLU A 268 -16.33 14.97 -6.23
N VAL A 269 -15.80 14.00 -6.99
CA VAL A 269 -16.62 13.19 -7.91
C VAL A 269 -17.62 12.34 -7.14
N ALA A 270 -17.19 11.67 -6.06
CA ALA A 270 -18.07 10.89 -5.21
C ALA A 270 -19.18 11.73 -4.60
N ARG A 271 -18.83 12.92 -4.10
CA ARG A 271 -19.81 13.83 -3.52
C ARG A 271 -20.82 14.32 -4.53
N THR A 272 -20.35 14.72 -5.73
CA THR A 272 -21.24 15.17 -6.82
C THR A 272 -22.22 14.06 -7.19
N PHE A 273 -21.72 12.83 -7.33
CA PHE A 273 -22.56 11.65 -7.57
C PHE A 273 -23.62 11.46 -6.46
N LEU A 274 -23.23 11.52 -5.19
CA LEU A 274 -24.16 11.34 -4.07
C LEU A 274 -25.20 12.45 -3.99
N ILE A 275 -24.85 13.69 -4.37
CA ILE A 275 -25.81 14.81 -4.46
C ILE A 275 -26.80 14.57 -5.60
N GLU A 276 -26.34 14.15 -6.78
CA GLU A 276 -27.16 13.82 -7.95
C GLU A 276 -28.15 12.69 -7.65
N GLN A 277 -27.75 11.69 -6.83
CA GLN A 277 -28.60 10.61 -6.37
C GLN A 277 -29.51 10.99 -5.20
N GLY A 278 -29.37 12.19 -4.65
CA GLY A 278 -30.21 12.68 -3.55
C GLY A 278 -29.80 12.18 -2.17
N PHE A 279 -28.60 11.60 -2.00
CA PHE A 279 -28.09 11.12 -0.72
C PHE A 279 -27.44 12.25 0.11
N ALA A 280 -26.85 13.26 -0.51
CA ALA A 280 -26.15 14.34 0.17
C ALA A 280 -26.71 15.74 -0.17
N GLN A 281 -26.61 16.68 0.78
CA GLN A 281 -27.02 18.08 0.56
C GLN A 281 -25.80 18.98 0.65
N SER A 282 -25.47 19.71 -0.41
CA SER A 282 -24.42 20.76 -0.54
C SER A 282 -22.96 20.37 -0.28
N PRO A 283 -21.99 20.96 -1.00
CA PRO A 283 -20.59 20.66 -0.86
C PRO A 283 -19.99 21.30 0.41
N SER A 284 -19.37 20.52 1.28
CA SER A 284 -18.41 21.02 2.26
C SER A 284 -17.00 20.87 1.68
N SER A 285 -16.21 21.94 1.69
CA SER A 285 -14.83 21.93 1.21
C SER A 285 -13.96 21.05 2.11
N ILE A 286 -13.42 19.96 1.56
CA ILE A 286 -12.37 19.17 2.23
C ILE A 286 -11.05 19.87 1.96
N ASN A 287 -10.34 20.31 3.00
CA ASN A 287 -9.04 20.96 2.87
C ASN A 287 -7.96 19.91 2.54
N SER A 288 -7.41 19.94 1.34
CA SER A 288 -6.26 19.10 0.92
C SER A 288 -4.99 19.34 1.76
N MET A 289 -4.88 20.49 2.44
CA MET A 289 -3.74 20.82 3.29
C MET A 289 -3.70 19.98 4.58
N SER A 290 -4.84 19.47 5.08
CA SER A 290 -4.88 18.61 6.26
C SER A 290 -4.24 17.24 5.96
N SER A 291 -4.43 16.68 4.78
CA SER A 291 -3.94 15.34 4.43
C SER A 291 -2.40 15.24 4.37
N ILE A 292 -1.70 16.27 3.87
CA ILE A 292 -0.22 16.29 3.84
C ILE A 292 0.34 16.36 5.27
N LEU A 293 -0.28 17.16 6.15
CA LEU A 293 0.14 17.26 7.54
C LEU A 293 -0.07 15.93 8.27
N ASP A 294 -1.22 15.30 8.10
CA ASP A 294 -1.56 14.02 8.71
C ASP A 294 -0.61 12.90 8.23
N ASN A 295 -0.32 12.85 6.93
CA ASN A 295 0.64 11.94 6.36
C ASN A 295 2.06 12.19 6.88
N THR A 296 2.45 13.45 7.10
CA THR A 296 3.74 13.80 7.69
C THR A 296 3.82 13.35 9.15
N ILE A 297 2.78 13.57 9.93
CA ILE A 297 2.71 13.14 11.34
C ILE A 297 2.79 11.61 11.44
N THR A 298 2.03 10.89 10.62
CA THR A 298 2.07 9.43 10.56
C THR A 298 3.47 8.93 10.17
N HIS A 299 4.09 9.53 9.17
CA HIS A 299 5.44 9.20 8.74
C HIS A 299 6.48 9.39 9.84
N LEU A 300 6.41 10.51 10.56
CA LEU A 300 7.26 10.80 11.71
C LEU A 300 6.99 9.82 12.87
N LYS A 301 5.74 9.49 13.14
CA LYS A 301 5.36 8.50 14.18
C LYS A 301 5.99 7.14 13.89
N LEU A 302 5.83 6.61 12.67
CA LEU A 302 6.38 5.32 12.24
C LEU A 302 7.91 5.30 12.40
N THR A 303 8.60 6.31 11.86
CA THR A 303 10.06 6.40 11.87
C THR A 303 10.62 6.62 13.26
N LEU A 304 10.00 7.49 14.08
CA LEU A 304 10.46 7.77 15.43
C LEU A 304 10.32 6.55 16.36
N ILE A 305 9.18 5.87 16.32
CA ILE A 305 8.96 4.66 17.13
C ILE A 305 9.98 3.59 16.75
N ALA A 306 10.15 3.32 15.47
CA ALA A 306 11.11 2.35 14.97
C ALA A 306 12.55 2.68 15.37
N LEU A 307 12.94 3.96 15.26
CA LEU A 307 14.27 4.44 15.64
C LEU A 307 14.51 4.33 17.14
N VAL A 308 13.55 4.70 17.98
CA VAL A 308 13.63 4.59 19.44
C VAL A 308 13.81 3.12 19.86
N LEU A 309 13.01 2.22 19.28
CA LEU A 309 13.18 0.78 19.51
C LEU A 309 14.56 0.27 19.06
N GLY A 310 15.02 0.75 17.90
CA GLY A 310 16.36 0.44 17.38
C GLY A 310 17.49 0.90 18.29
N VAL A 311 17.38 2.09 18.87
CA VAL A 311 18.34 2.62 19.85
C VAL A 311 18.27 1.83 21.15
N LEU A 312 17.05 1.59 21.67
CA LEU A 312 16.85 0.85 22.92
C LEU A 312 17.37 -0.58 22.88
N LEU A 313 17.42 -1.21 21.73
CA LEU A 313 17.94 -2.56 21.54
C LEU A 313 19.38 -2.56 21.00
N GLY A 314 19.64 -1.83 19.92
CA GLY A 314 20.93 -1.86 19.22
C GLY A 314 22.09 -1.28 20.02
N LEU A 315 21.86 -0.19 20.76
CA LEU A 315 22.89 0.43 21.59
C LEU A 315 23.32 -0.48 22.78
N PRO A 316 22.40 -1.00 23.64
CA PRO A 316 22.79 -1.91 24.70
C PRO A 316 23.42 -3.21 24.19
N LEU A 317 22.88 -3.80 23.09
CA LEU A 317 23.48 -4.99 22.49
C LEU A 317 24.92 -4.72 22.02
N GLY A 318 25.15 -3.60 21.34
CA GLY A 318 26.51 -3.17 20.95
C GLY A 318 27.46 -3.04 22.13
N ILE A 319 26.99 -2.43 23.24
CA ILE A 319 27.77 -2.28 24.49
C ILE A 319 28.04 -3.63 25.16
N ILE A 320 27.11 -4.58 25.08
CA ILE A 320 27.31 -5.91 25.70
C ILE A 320 28.33 -6.73 24.91
N VAL A 321 28.22 -6.73 23.56
CA VAL A 321 29.00 -7.64 22.72
C VAL A 321 30.38 -7.11 22.30
N PHE A 322 30.68 -5.78 22.42
CA PHE A 322 31.92 -5.18 21.91
C PHE A 322 33.21 -5.81 22.50
N ARG A 323 33.13 -6.38 23.69
CA ARG A 323 34.28 -7.03 24.37
C ARG A 323 34.63 -8.41 23.82
N SER A 324 33.70 -9.04 23.09
CA SER A 324 33.90 -10.35 22.47
C SER A 324 33.91 -10.21 20.95
N ASN A 325 35.07 -10.35 20.32
CA ASN A 325 35.22 -10.26 18.88
C ASN A 325 34.33 -11.25 18.12
N MET A 326 34.08 -12.43 18.70
CA MET A 326 33.20 -13.44 18.11
C MET A 326 31.74 -13.03 18.21
N ALA A 327 31.27 -12.63 19.40
CA ALA A 327 29.91 -12.18 19.63
C ALA A 327 29.58 -10.93 18.78
N ALA A 328 30.49 -9.96 18.74
CA ALA A 328 30.35 -8.76 17.93
C ALA A 328 30.22 -9.09 16.43
N ARG A 329 31.08 -9.98 15.91
CA ARG A 329 31.02 -10.45 14.51
C ARG A 329 29.73 -11.15 14.18
N VAL A 330 29.30 -12.10 15.00
CA VAL A 330 28.05 -12.86 14.81
C VAL A 330 26.86 -11.91 14.82
N MET A 331 26.80 -11.00 15.79
CA MET A 331 25.68 -10.06 15.92
C MET A 331 25.58 -9.10 14.73
N VAL A 332 26.72 -8.52 14.28
CA VAL A 332 26.76 -7.67 13.08
C VAL A 332 26.41 -8.45 11.82
N TYR A 333 26.84 -9.70 11.72
CA TYR A 333 26.52 -10.56 10.60
C TYR A 333 25.01 -10.89 10.56
N CYS A 334 24.41 -11.29 11.68
CA CYS A 334 22.97 -11.55 11.76
C CYS A 334 22.13 -10.31 11.41
N ALA A 335 22.49 -9.15 11.99
CA ALA A 335 21.81 -7.90 11.64
C ALA A 335 22.02 -7.50 10.18
N GLY A 336 23.21 -7.78 9.61
CA GLY A 336 23.52 -7.57 8.20
C GLY A 336 22.67 -8.43 7.27
N LEU A 337 22.43 -9.69 7.63
CA LEU A 337 21.56 -10.59 6.86
C LEU A 337 20.13 -10.02 6.76
N LEU A 338 19.60 -9.42 7.82
CA LEU A 338 18.28 -8.79 7.79
C LEU A 338 18.20 -7.66 6.75
N GLN A 339 19.27 -6.87 6.58
CA GLN A 339 19.31 -5.81 5.59
C GLN A 339 19.52 -6.29 4.15
N THR A 340 19.86 -7.55 3.93
CA THR A 340 19.93 -8.11 2.56
C THR A 340 18.53 -8.44 2.01
N ILE A 341 17.54 -8.56 2.88
CA ILE A 341 16.15 -8.76 2.44
C ILE A 341 15.64 -7.43 1.85
N PRO A 342 15.13 -7.40 0.62
CA PRO A 342 14.52 -6.19 0.07
C PRO A 342 13.42 -5.66 1.00
N SER A 343 13.39 -4.33 1.23
CA SER A 343 12.46 -3.72 2.21
C SER A 343 11.00 -4.05 1.92
N ILE A 344 10.59 -3.98 0.66
CA ILE A 344 9.22 -4.35 0.26
C ILE A 344 8.91 -5.84 0.53
N ALA A 345 9.90 -6.73 0.37
CA ALA A 345 9.73 -8.14 0.67
C ALA A 345 9.61 -8.38 2.19
N LEU A 346 10.40 -7.66 3.00
CA LEU A 346 10.28 -7.75 4.46
C LEU A 346 8.91 -7.26 4.94
N LEU A 347 8.43 -6.14 4.40
CA LEU A 347 7.08 -5.63 4.69
C LEU A 347 6.01 -6.66 4.34
N ALA A 348 6.09 -7.26 3.16
CA ALA A 348 5.15 -8.30 2.72
C ALA A 348 5.19 -9.55 3.61
N LEU A 349 6.37 -9.95 4.09
CA LEU A 349 6.53 -11.08 5.02
C LEU A 349 5.94 -10.80 6.41
N MET A 350 5.79 -9.53 6.80
CA MET A 350 5.16 -9.18 8.07
C MET A 350 3.63 -9.30 8.03
N ILE A 351 2.99 -9.20 6.86
CA ILE A 351 1.53 -9.26 6.71
C ILE A 351 0.92 -10.53 7.33
N PRO A 352 1.36 -11.76 7.00
CA PRO A 352 0.78 -12.97 7.57
C PRO A 352 1.05 -13.15 9.08
N LEU A 353 1.99 -12.40 9.66
CA LEU A 353 2.36 -12.51 11.07
C LEU A 353 1.67 -11.45 11.94
N PHE A 354 1.50 -10.23 11.42
CA PHE A 354 1.07 -9.06 12.19
C PHE A 354 -0.07 -8.28 11.52
N GLY A 355 -0.64 -8.76 10.42
CA GLY A 355 -1.65 -8.04 9.63
C GLY A 355 -1.05 -6.95 8.75
N ILE A 356 -1.87 -5.97 8.35
CA ILE A 356 -1.47 -4.78 7.59
C ILE A 356 -1.43 -3.55 8.50
N GLY A 357 -0.87 -2.43 8.02
CA GLY A 357 -0.90 -1.14 8.69
C GLY A 357 0.37 -0.82 9.49
N GLU A 358 0.24 -0.04 10.57
CA GLU A 358 1.36 0.56 11.30
C GLU A 358 2.26 -0.46 12.02
N VAL A 359 1.67 -1.50 12.64
CA VAL A 359 2.44 -2.46 13.46
C VAL A 359 3.49 -3.21 12.65
N PRO A 360 3.16 -3.91 11.55
CA PRO A 360 4.16 -4.58 10.72
C PRO A 360 5.16 -3.59 10.11
N ALA A 361 4.74 -2.37 9.76
CA ALA A 361 5.64 -1.32 9.26
C ALA A 361 6.68 -0.93 10.32
N ILE A 362 6.26 -0.64 11.56
CA ILE A 362 7.17 -0.31 12.66
C ILE A 362 8.17 -1.43 12.92
N ILE A 363 7.72 -2.69 12.90
CA ILE A 363 8.62 -3.85 13.12
C ILE A 363 9.66 -3.94 12.00
N ALA A 364 9.25 -3.80 10.74
CA ALA A 364 10.19 -3.82 9.62
C ALA A 364 11.21 -2.68 9.68
N LEU A 365 10.75 -1.45 9.92
CA LEU A 365 11.61 -0.27 10.07
C LEU A 365 12.59 -0.42 11.24
N PHE A 366 12.11 -0.95 12.37
CA PHE A 366 12.94 -1.26 13.53
C PHE A 366 14.05 -2.26 13.20
N LEU A 367 13.74 -3.35 12.50
CA LEU A 367 14.72 -4.35 12.08
C LEU A 367 15.82 -3.74 11.18
N TYR A 368 15.45 -2.83 10.28
CA TYR A 368 16.41 -2.12 9.43
C TYR A 368 17.27 -1.12 10.22
N SER A 369 16.72 -0.50 11.27
CA SER A 369 17.43 0.50 12.06
C SER A 369 18.51 -0.11 12.97
N ILE A 370 18.39 -1.38 13.34
CA ILE A 370 19.30 -2.06 14.30
C ILE A 370 20.74 -2.08 13.77
N LEU A 371 20.97 -2.47 12.52
CA LEU A 371 22.33 -2.71 12.01
C LEU A 371 23.23 -1.46 12.06
N PRO A 372 22.82 -0.29 11.53
CA PRO A 372 23.67 0.90 11.60
C PRO A 372 23.96 1.33 13.05
N ILE A 373 22.99 1.22 13.95
CA ILE A 373 23.17 1.55 15.37
C ILE A 373 24.14 0.57 16.02
N LEU A 374 23.90 -0.72 15.88
CA LEU A 374 24.72 -1.79 16.44
C LEU A 374 26.17 -1.72 15.92
N ARG A 375 26.33 -1.66 14.59
CA ARG A 375 27.63 -1.62 13.93
C ARG A 375 28.46 -0.42 14.37
N ASN A 376 27.86 0.78 14.37
CA ASN A 376 28.57 1.99 14.78
C ASN A 376 28.90 1.99 16.28
N THR A 377 28.00 1.45 17.14
CA THR A 377 28.28 1.30 18.57
C THR A 377 29.48 0.38 18.82
N ILE A 378 29.50 -0.80 18.17
CA ILE A 378 30.61 -1.75 18.30
C ILE A 378 31.90 -1.12 17.78
N THR A 379 31.86 -0.55 16.56
CA THR A 379 33.04 0.08 15.95
C THR A 379 33.58 1.19 16.84
N ALA A 380 32.70 2.08 17.31
CA ALA A 380 33.09 3.19 18.19
C ALA A 380 33.85 2.73 19.43
N LEU A 381 33.35 1.67 20.10
CA LEU A 381 33.96 1.16 21.32
C LEU A 381 35.24 0.35 21.08
N VAL A 382 35.34 -0.34 19.93
CA VAL A 382 36.52 -1.15 19.57
C VAL A 382 37.68 -0.27 19.09
N THR A 383 37.40 0.81 18.36
CA THR A 383 38.41 1.69 17.78
C THR A 383 39.02 2.70 18.74
N ILE A 384 38.53 2.79 19.98
CA ILE A 384 39.14 3.65 21.01
C ILE A 384 40.58 3.21 21.28
N ASP A 385 41.49 4.19 21.32
CA ASP A 385 42.91 3.97 21.52
C ASP A 385 43.15 3.06 22.77
N PRO A 386 43.87 1.94 22.57
CA PRO A 386 44.23 1.03 23.70
C PRO A 386 44.99 1.73 24.84
N LEU A 387 45.69 2.83 24.53
CA LEU A 387 46.40 3.62 25.55
C LEU A 387 45.41 4.20 26.58
N LEU A 388 44.30 4.77 26.11
CA LEU A 388 43.26 5.32 26.99
C LEU A 388 42.67 4.24 27.94
N LYS A 389 42.50 3.02 27.44
CA LYS A 389 42.03 1.90 28.27
C LYS A 389 43.07 1.54 29.38
N ARG A 390 44.37 1.50 29.01
CA ARG A 390 45.46 1.24 30.00
C ARG A 390 45.58 2.35 31.04
N VAL A 391 45.42 3.60 30.61
CA VAL A 391 45.44 4.75 31.55
C VAL A 391 44.27 4.65 32.51
N ALA A 392 43.06 4.33 32.03
CA ALA A 392 41.89 4.17 32.85
C ALA A 392 42.04 3.02 33.87
N GLU A 393 42.70 1.93 33.49
CA GLU A 393 43.08 0.83 34.39
C GLU A 393 44.13 1.26 35.44
N ALA A 394 45.17 1.98 35.01
CA ALA A 394 46.25 2.42 35.87
C ALA A 394 45.79 3.40 36.97
N ILE A 395 44.76 4.22 36.73
CA ILE A 395 44.17 5.11 37.73
C ILE A 395 43.09 4.40 38.58
N GLY A 396 42.89 3.08 38.41
CA GLY A 396 42.01 2.26 39.25
C GLY A 396 40.52 2.27 38.89
N LEU A 397 40.15 2.67 37.68
CA LEU A 397 38.75 2.63 37.26
C LEU A 397 38.28 1.20 37.05
N THR A 398 37.15 0.85 37.67
CA THR A 398 36.46 -0.41 37.40
C THR A 398 35.95 -0.47 35.93
N SER A 399 35.70 -1.66 35.41
CA SER A 399 35.20 -1.83 34.03
C SER A 399 33.92 -1.05 33.75
N ALA A 400 33.03 -0.87 34.71
CA ALA A 400 31.82 -0.06 34.59
C ALA A 400 32.14 1.46 34.54
N GLN A 401 33.11 1.88 35.36
CA GLN A 401 33.60 3.28 35.38
C GLN A 401 34.35 3.61 34.10
N GLN A 402 35.19 2.72 33.59
CA GLN A 402 35.84 2.88 32.28
C GLN A 402 34.83 3.04 31.17
N LEU A 403 33.79 2.20 31.11
CA LEU A 403 32.73 2.29 30.14
C LEU A 403 32.02 3.65 30.22
N ARG A 404 31.61 4.06 31.43
CA ARG A 404 30.80 5.26 31.66
C ARG A 404 31.58 6.55 31.47
N TYR A 405 32.81 6.64 31.95
CA TYR A 405 33.55 7.90 32.02
C TYR A 405 34.57 8.09 30.90
N VAL A 406 34.97 7.00 30.23
CA VAL A 406 35.99 7.04 29.16
C VAL A 406 35.42 6.56 27.85
N LEU A 407 34.94 5.30 27.78
CA LEU A 407 34.61 4.68 26.51
C LEU A 407 33.35 5.29 25.86
N LEU A 408 32.25 5.43 26.61
CA LEU A 408 30.99 5.96 26.07
C LEU A 408 31.12 7.44 25.64
N PRO A 409 31.72 8.36 26.41
CA PRO A 409 31.93 9.73 25.96
C PRO A 409 32.76 9.83 24.69
N MET A 410 33.83 9.04 24.58
CA MET A 410 34.67 9.00 23.37
C MET A 410 33.97 8.34 22.17
N ALA A 411 33.12 7.38 22.42
CA ALA A 411 32.35 6.68 21.38
C ALA A 411 31.14 7.48 20.87
N LEU A 412 30.66 8.47 21.65
CA LEU A 412 29.40 9.16 21.41
C LEU A 412 29.26 9.74 20.00
N PRO A 413 30.24 10.42 19.41
CA PRO A 413 30.11 10.96 18.05
C PRO A 413 29.84 9.88 16.99
N THR A 414 30.54 8.74 17.09
CA THR A 414 30.34 7.62 16.15
C THR A 414 29.01 6.88 16.40
N ILE A 415 28.58 6.78 17.66
CA ILE A 415 27.27 6.24 18.01
C ILE A 415 26.16 7.11 17.43
N LEU A 416 26.27 8.45 17.58
CA LEU A 416 25.32 9.39 17.00
C LEU A 416 25.30 9.31 15.47
N ALA A 417 26.44 9.14 14.82
CA ALA A 417 26.49 8.90 13.37
C ALA A 417 25.74 7.62 12.97
N GLY A 418 25.78 6.58 13.78
CA GLY A 418 25.00 5.36 13.59
C GLY A 418 23.49 5.59 13.72
N ILE A 419 23.07 6.38 14.70
CA ILE A 419 21.66 6.75 14.91
C ILE A 419 21.17 7.63 13.77
N LYS A 420 21.96 8.62 13.34
CA LYS A 420 21.69 9.44 12.15
C LYS A 420 21.44 8.57 10.91
N THR A 421 22.36 7.65 10.63
CA THR A 421 22.22 6.74 9.48
C THR A 421 20.95 5.90 9.57
N ALA A 422 20.63 5.37 10.76
CA ALA A 422 19.40 4.62 10.99
C ALA A 422 18.16 5.49 10.75
N ALA A 423 18.15 6.73 11.21
CA ALA A 423 17.02 7.65 11.02
C ALA A 423 16.77 7.95 9.52
N ILE A 424 17.84 8.25 8.75
CA ILE A 424 17.71 8.53 7.32
C ILE A 424 17.21 7.30 6.55
N ILE A 425 17.75 6.11 6.86
CA ILE A 425 17.27 4.85 6.27
C ILE A 425 15.80 4.62 6.62
N SER A 426 15.40 4.84 7.89
CA SER A 426 14.01 4.66 8.32
C SER A 426 13.07 5.62 7.60
N ILE A 427 13.41 6.90 7.41
CA ILE A 427 12.60 7.87 6.67
C ILE A 427 12.41 7.41 5.22
N GLY A 428 13.49 7.03 4.53
CA GLY A 428 13.37 6.53 3.15
C GLY A 428 12.56 5.25 3.04
N THR A 429 12.78 4.29 3.96
CA THR A 429 12.07 3.00 3.93
C THR A 429 10.60 3.12 4.35
N ALA A 430 10.26 4.09 5.20
CA ALA A 430 8.88 4.32 5.63
C ALA A 430 7.95 4.76 4.48
N THR A 431 8.48 5.28 3.36
CA THR A 431 7.65 5.53 2.17
C THR A 431 7.09 4.22 1.58
N LEU A 432 7.81 3.10 1.74
CA LEU A 432 7.34 1.79 1.28
C LEU A 432 6.29 1.17 2.21
N ALA A 433 6.16 1.66 3.44
CA ALA A 433 5.15 1.18 4.38
C ALA A 433 3.71 1.45 3.90
N ALA A 434 3.52 2.41 3.00
CA ALA A 434 2.25 2.65 2.33
C ALA A 434 1.74 1.44 1.54
N PHE A 435 2.63 0.60 0.98
CA PHE A 435 2.23 -0.64 0.28
C PHE A 435 1.54 -1.69 1.16
N ILE A 436 1.66 -1.55 2.47
CA ILE A 436 0.97 -2.42 3.44
C ILE A 436 -0.07 -1.64 4.26
N GLY A 437 -0.51 -0.48 3.77
CA GLY A 437 -1.56 0.31 4.40
C GLY A 437 -1.15 1.05 5.67
N ALA A 438 0.14 1.30 5.90
CA ALA A 438 0.61 2.02 7.07
C ALA A 438 0.51 3.56 6.93
N GLY A 439 0.10 4.06 5.76
CA GLY A 439 -0.04 5.49 5.50
C GLY A 439 1.30 6.24 5.41
N GLY A 440 1.29 7.49 5.82
CA GLY A 440 2.45 8.38 5.82
C GLY A 440 2.74 8.98 4.44
N LEU A 441 3.92 9.61 4.30
CA LEU A 441 4.31 10.29 3.05
C LEU A 441 4.50 9.36 1.85
N GLY A 442 4.52 8.05 2.07
CA GLY A 442 4.50 7.05 1.01
C GLY A 442 3.15 6.91 0.32
N GLU A 443 2.06 7.20 1.01
CA GLU A 443 0.70 7.03 0.49
C GLU A 443 0.45 7.87 -0.78
N PRO A 444 0.69 9.20 -0.80
CA PRO A 444 0.55 9.97 -2.03
C PRO A 444 1.54 9.54 -3.12
N ILE A 445 2.74 9.03 -2.78
CA ILE A 445 3.68 8.51 -3.77
C ILE A 445 3.12 7.25 -4.46
N VAL A 446 2.66 6.28 -3.69
CA VAL A 446 2.12 5.01 -4.22
C VAL A 446 0.84 5.25 -5.00
N THR A 447 -0.05 6.10 -4.46
CA THR A 447 -1.30 6.48 -5.12
C THR A 447 -1.01 7.24 -6.42
N GLY A 448 -0.13 8.24 -6.39
CA GLY A 448 0.23 9.00 -7.59
C GLY A 448 0.91 8.13 -8.67
N LEU A 449 1.69 7.11 -8.27
CA LEU A 449 2.25 6.14 -9.22
C LEU A 449 1.15 5.30 -9.88
N ALA A 450 0.19 4.81 -9.10
CA ALA A 450 -0.93 4.02 -9.60
C ALA A 450 -1.88 4.84 -10.52
N LEU A 451 -2.04 6.13 -10.22
CA LEU A 451 -2.88 7.07 -10.97
C LEU A 451 -2.14 7.79 -12.11
N ASN A 452 -0.83 7.55 -12.25
CA ASN A 452 0.05 8.29 -13.16
C ASN A 452 -0.05 9.83 -12.95
N ASP A 453 -0.12 10.25 -11.69
CA ASP A 453 -0.23 11.65 -11.24
C ASP A 453 1.08 12.11 -10.61
N THR A 454 1.85 12.91 -11.37
CA THR A 454 3.15 13.42 -10.93
C THR A 454 3.03 14.40 -9.75
N ASP A 455 1.97 15.18 -9.70
CA ASP A 455 1.78 16.19 -8.63
C ASP A 455 1.52 15.48 -7.30
N LEU A 456 0.75 14.40 -7.31
CA LEU A 456 0.50 13.57 -6.14
C LEU A 456 1.78 12.85 -5.68
N ILE A 457 2.60 12.34 -6.60
CA ILE A 457 3.92 11.78 -6.29
C ILE A 457 4.79 12.82 -5.57
N LEU A 458 4.85 14.04 -6.09
CA LEU A 458 5.66 15.11 -5.53
C LEU A 458 5.16 15.57 -4.15
N GLN A 459 3.87 15.53 -3.89
CA GLN A 459 3.27 15.83 -2.58
C GLN A 459 3.77 14.90 -1.47
N GLY A 460 4.14 13.68 -1.78
CA GLY A 460 4.76 12.76 -0.83
C GLY A 460 6.29 12.82 -0.84
N ALA A 461 6.89 12.85 -2.04
CA ALA A 461 8.34 12.74 -2.21
C ALA A 461 9.10 13.97 -1.66
N ILE A 462 8.59 15.20 -1.90
CA ILE A 462 9.27 16.43 -1.44
C ILE A 462 9.30 16.50 0.09
N PRO A 463 8.18 16.34 0.83
CA PRO A 463 8.23 16.36 2.29
C PRO A 463 9.11 15.23 2.87
N ALA A 464 9.07 14.02 2.31
CA ALA A 464 9.92 12.92 2.76
C ALA A 464 11.42 13.24 2.59
N ALA A 465 11.82 13.82 1.45
CA ALA A 465 13.17 14.29 1.22
C ALA A 465 13.57 15.43 2.17
N CYS A 466 12.68 16.39 2.41
CA CYS A 466 12.90 17.46 3.38
C CYS A 466 13.13 16.92 4.80
N LEU A 467 12.35 15.94 5.24
CA LEU A 467 12.57 15.29 6.54
C LEU A 467 13.94 14.63 6.63
N ALA A 468 14.37 13.90 5.59
CA ALA A 468 15.69 13.28 5.57
C ALA A 468 16.82 14.33 5.62
N ILE A 469 16.68 15.45 4.89
CA ILE A 469 17.61 16.58 4.92
C ILE A 469 17.63 17.25 6.30
N CYS A 470 16.47 17.44 6.94
CA CYS A 470 16.40 17.98 8.30
C CYS A 470 17.17 17.11 9.30
N VAL A 471 17.05 15.79 9.21
CA VAL A 471 17.82 14.86 10.06
C VAL A 471 19.30 14.94 9.73
N GLU A 472 19.70 15.02 8.44
CA GLU A 472 21.09 15.17 8.03
C GLU A 472 21.74 16.44 8.63
N LEU A 473 20.99 17.53 8.69
CA LEU A 473 21.48 18.81 9.22
C LEU A 473 21.46 18.90 10.76
N PHE A 474 20.57 18.15 11.41
CA PHE A 474 20.43 18.14 12.86
C PHE A 474 21.58 17.41 13.56
N PHE A 475 22.10 16.34 12.98
CA PHE A 475 23.21 15.53 13.50
C PHE A 475 24.56 15.97 12.94
#